data_331cf65b238631352986ba7cd3d63b48
#
_entry.id   331cf65b238631352986ba7cd3d63b48
#
_cell.length_a   1.000
_cell.length_b   1.000
_cell.length_c   1.000
_cell.angle_alpha   90.00
_cell.angle_beta   90.00
_cell.angle_gamma   90.00
#
_symmetry.space_group_name_H-M   'P 1'
#
loop_
_entity.id
_entity.type
_entity.pdbx_description
1 polymer ?
#
loop_
_entity_poly.entity_id
_entity_poly.type
_entity_poly.pdbx_seq_one_letter_code
_entity_poly.pdbx_strand_id
1 'polypeptide(L)'
;IRQTLQRDISRLKADINLLLSDAYKKIKDKYPKGFLIIFDNLDRVPPQIGDRLFFDHGTQLKELNCTLIYTVPISVIYSPKSLTKDFSNLHIMPMVNIYQFKRDRCDLDYNQPGLEGMASLIEQRVDIEAVFESREQLIDLAKASGGHVRQLMQLMRIVCQTASTRGHSTIAMEDLTYAVKQEQFNFERFIPDEHYPILAQVCLNKNIPKDLIGQLMMFNLSVLEYNGDN
;
A
#
# COMPACT_ATOMS: atom_id res chain seq x y z
N ILE A 1 -8.25 14.96 -32.69
CA ILE A 1 -8.51 14.82 -31.24
C ILE A 1 -7.19 14.58 -30.49
N ARG A 2 -6.39 13.55 -30.78
CA ARG A 2 -5.16 13.25 -30.03
C ARG A 2 -4.11 14.38 -30.10
N GLN A 3 -3.89 14.98 -31.27
CA GLN A 3 -2.95 16.11 -31.44
C GLN A 3 -3.45 17.36 -30.72
N THR A 4 -4.74 17.63 -30.72
CA THR A 4 -5.35 18.76 -30.01
C THR A 4 -5.16 18.57 -28.49
N LEU A 5 -5.46 17.38 -27.95
CA LEU A 5 -5.25 17.06 -26.56
C LEU A 5 -3.78 17.18 -26.13
N GLN A 6 -2.83 16.71 -26.94
CA GLN A 6 -1.42 16.83 -26.65
C GLN A 6 -0.95 18.31 -26.58
N ARG A 7 -1.47 19.16 -27.48
CA ARG A 7 -1.19 20.59 -27.47
C ARG A 7 -1.76 21.27 -26.23
N ASP A 8 -2.98 20.89 -25.86
CA ASP A 8 -3.64 21.47 -24.68
C ASP A 8 -2.95 21.06 -23.37
N ILE A 9 -2.46 19.83 -23.26
CA ILE A 9 -1.66 19.37 -22.11
C ILE A 9 -0.33 20.13 -22.05
N SER A 10 0.36 20.34 -23.17
CA SER A 10 1.62 21.08 -23.20
C SER A 10 1.43 22.54 -22.79
N ARG A 11 0.33 23.17 -23.22
CA ARG A 11 -0.06 24.52 -22.82
C ARG A 11 -0.37 24.57 -21.32
N LEU A 12 -1.17 23.65 -20.80
CA LEU A 12 -1.49 23.57 -19.39
C LEU A 12 -0.23 23.44 -18.52
N LYS A 13 0.73 22.58 -18.91
CA LYS A 13 2.01 22.45 -18.20
C LYS A 13 2.81 23.75 -18.21
N ALA A 14 2.85 24.46 -19.33
CA ALA A 14 3.54 25.74 -19.43
C ALA A 14 2.89 26.79 -18.51
N ASP A 15 1.56 26.86 -18.48
CA ASP A 15 0.82 27.77 -17.61
C ASP A 15 1.04 27.45 -16.12
N ILE A 16 1.05 26.16 -15.75
CA ILE A 16 1.36 25.73 -14.38
C ILE A 16 2.79 26.11 -14.00
N ASN A 17 3.78 25.87 -14.87
CA ASN A 17 5.17 26.24 -14.60
C ASN A 17 5.37 27.76 -14.47
N LEU A 18 4.63 28.55 -15.23
CA LEU A 18 4.61 30.02 -15.08
C LEU A 18 4.09 30.42 -13.70
N LEU A 19 2.95 29.84 -13.27
CA LEU A 19 2.37 30.10 -11.95
C LEU A 19 3.33 29.67 -10.81
N LEU A 20 3.96 28.51 -10.94
CA LEU A 20 4.97 28.03 -9.97
C LEU A 20 6.15 28.99 -9.89
N SER A 21 6.65 29.48 -11.04
CA SER A 21 7.75 30.45 -11.09
C SER A 21 7.39 31.78 -10.41
N ASP A 22 6.21 32.31 -10.69
CA ASP A 22 5.75 33.58 -10.11
C ASP A 22 5.47 33.47 -8.61
N ALA A 23 4.89 32.35 -8.19
CA ALA A 23 4.72 32.08 -6.78
C ALA A 23 6.06 31.90 -6.06
N TYR A 24 7.02 31.20 -6.67
CA TYR A 24 8.36 31.03 -6.09
C TYR A 24 9.09 32.36 -5.90
N LYS A 25 9.01 33.30 -6.85
CA LYS A 25 9.60 34.63 -6.71
C LYS A 25 9.12 35.36 -5.44
N LYS A 26 7.88 35.11 -5.03
CA LYS A 26 7.27 35.75 -3.84
C LYS A 26 7.68 35.07 -2.52
N ILE A 27 8.07 33.80 -2.55
CA ILE A 27 8.33 33.02 -1.32
C ILE A 27 9.82 32.67 -1.12
N LYS A 28 10.66 32.85 -2.13
CA LYS A 28 12.06 32.38 -2.16
C LYS A 28 12.90 32.84 -0.97
N ASP A 29 12.66 34.03 -0.46
CA ASP A 29 13.42 34.59 0.67
C ASP A 29 13.14 33.83 1.98
N LYS A 30 11.89 33.32 2.14
CA LYS A 30 11.48 32.54 3.30
C LYS A 30 11.61 31.03 3.07
N TYR A 31 11.41 30.57 1.83
CA TYR A 31 11.41 29.16 1.45
C TYR A 31 12.30 28.92 0.21
N PRO A 32 13.63 28.96 0.38
CA PRO A 32 14.58 28.89 -0.74
C PRO A 32 14.54 27.57 -1.50
N LYS A 33 14.05 26.48 -0.90
CA LYS A 33 13.89 25.16 -1.54
C LYS A 33 12.69 25.08 -2.48
N GLY A 34 11.79 26.09 -2.48
CA GLY A 34 10.63 26.15 -3.36
C GLY A 34 9.47 25.25 -2.93
N PHE A 35 8.78 24.68 -3.91
CA PHE A 35 7.58 23.87 -3.70
C PHE A 35 7.91 22.37 -3.68
N LEU A 36 7.21 21.67 -2.80
CA LEU A 36 7.03 20.22 -2.82
C LEU A 36 5.58 19.92 -3.17
N ILE A 37 5.34 19.20 -4.26
CA ILE A 37 4.02 18.72 -4.66
C ILE A 37 4.01 17.20 -4.52
N ILE A 38 3.00 16.69 -3.80
CA ILE A 38 2.83 15.27 -3.58
C ILE A 38 1.57 14.83 -4.32
N PHE A 39 1.73 13.91 -5.28
CA PHE A 39 0.63 13.24 -5.96
C PHE A 39 0.33 11.92 -5.24
N ASP A 40 -0.64 11.97 -4.37
CA ASP A 40 -1.07 10.83 -3.56
C ASP A 40 -2.17 10.01 -4.25
N ASN A 41 -2.45 8.82 -3.72
CA ASN A 41 -3.45 7.85 -4.19
C ASN A 41 -3.21 7.25 -5.60
N LEU A 42 -2.07 7.52 -6.25
CA LEU A 42 -1.72 6.85 -7.50
C LEU A 42 -1.28 5.39 -7.28
N ASP A 43 -0.97 5.02 -6.04
CA ASP A 43 -0.70 3.64 -5.60
C ASP A 43 -1.90 2.69 -5.80
N ARG A 44 -3.09 3.22 -6.05
CA ARG A 44 -4.34 2.47 -6.23
C ARG A 44 -4.73 2.25 -7.68
N VAL A 45 -3.97 2.77 -8.64
CA VAL A 45 -4.31 2.54 -10.06
C VAL A 45 -4.00 1.10 -10.46
N PRO A 46 -4.86 0.46 -11.29
CA PRO A 46 -4.61 -0.89 -11.78
C PRO A 46 -3.27 -1.00 -12.54
N PRO A 47 -2.64 -2.19 -12.58
CA PRO A 47 -1.32 -2.38 -13.18
C PRO A 47 -1.19 -1.81 -14.59
N GLN A 48 -2.17 -2.05 -15.49
CA GLN A 48 -2.13 -1.55 -16.87
C GLN A 48 -2.17 -0.01 -16.94
N ILE A 49 -2.88 0.64 -16.02
CA ILE A 49 -2.91 2.11 -15.93
C ILE A 49 -1.60 2.61 -15.33
N GLY A 50 -1.09 1.95 -14.29
CA GLY A 50 0.20 2.23 -13.70
C GLY A 50 1.33 2.14 -14.72
N ASP A 51 1.36 1.08 -15.51
CA ASP A 51 2.34 0.89 -16.59
C ASP A 51 2.29 2.03 -17.62
N ARG A 52 1.10 2.42 -18.05
CA ARG A 52 0.95 3.55 -18.99
C ARG A 52 1.38 4.87 -18.37
N LEU A 53 0.99 5.13 -17.12
CA LEU A 53 1.28 6.39 -16.45
C LEU A 53 2.79 6.55 -16.21
N PHE A 54 3.43 5.53 -15.61
CA PHE A 54 4.80 5.65 -15.13
C PHE A 54 5.86 5.25 -16.16
N PHE A 55 5.54 4.42 -17.17
CA PHE A 55 6.48 4.08 -18.23
C PHE A 55 6.23 4.83 -19.53
N ASP A 56 4.97 4.87 -20.02
CA ASP A 56 4.70 5.49 -21.32
C ASP A 56 4.66 7.03 -21.22
N HIS A 57 4.28 7.56 -20.05
CA HIS A 57 4.17 9.00 -19.78
C HIS A 57 5.10 9.50 -18.66
N GLY A 58 6.05 8.69 -18.19
CA GLY A 58 6.94 9.02 -17.07
C GLY A 58 7.72 10.33 -17.27
N THR A 59 8.20 10.59 -18.50
CA THR A 59 8.86 11.85 -18.83
C THR A 59 7.96 13.06 -18.60
N GLN A 60 6.66 12.96 -18.95
CA GLN A 60 5.71 14.07 -18.79
C GLN A 60 5.44 14.40 -17.33
N LEU A 61 5.51 13.40 -16.44
CA LEU A 61 5.30 13.58 -15.00
C LEU A 61 6.39 14.44 -14.36
N LYS A 62 7.57 14.56 -15.00
CA LYS A 62 8.71 15.35 -14.49
C LYS A 62 8.77 16.78 -15.04
N GLU A 63 7.84 17.19 -15.90
CA GLU A 63 7.91 18.48 -16.59
C GLU A 63 7.46 19.68 -15.73
N LEU A 64 7.01 19.48 -14.51
CA LEU A 64 6.71 20.56 -13.57
C LEU A 64 7.99 21.04 -12.87
N ASN A 65 8.22 22.37 -12.84
CA ASN A 65 9.41 22.99 -12.28
C ASN A 65 9.34 23.11 -10.74
N CYS A 66 9.23 21.98 -10.06
CA CYS A 66 9.22 21.89 -8.60
C CYS A 66 9.67 20.49 -8.15
N THR A 67 9.84 20.31 -6.83
CA THR A 67 10.08 18.97 -6.28
C THR A 67 8.77 18.18 -6.28
N LEU A 68 8.81 16.97 -6.85
CA LEU A 68 7.62 16.11 -7.02
C LEU A 68 7.81 14.79 -6.28
N ILE A 69 6.78 14.34 -5.59
CA ILE A 69 6.67 13.00 -5.03
C ILE A 69 5.42 12.35 -5.61
N TYR A 70 5.57 11.13 -6.10
CA TYR A 70 4.45 10.31 -6.59
C TYR A 70 4.34 9.06 -5.74
N THR A 71 3.13 8.75 -5.24
CA THR A 71 2.83 7.40 -4.77
C THR A 71 2.66 6.50 -6.00
N VAL A 72 3.28 5.33 -5.99
CA VAL A 72 3.31 4.41 -7.13
C VAL A 72 2.84 3.04 -6.66
N PRO A 73 1.98 2.34 -7.44
CA PRO A 73 1.58 0.99 -7.07
C PRO A 73 2.81 0.09 -6.96
N ILE A 74 2.91 -0.68 -5.89
CA ILE A 74 4.02 -1.64 -5.71
C ILE A 74 4.10 -2.63 -6.89
N SER A 75 2.96 -2.97 -7.49
CA SER A 75 2.86 -3.84 -8.66
C SER A 75 3.69 -3.35 -9.86
N VAL A 76 3.91 -2.04 -10.00
CA VAL A 76 4.70 -1.46 -11.11
C VAL A 76 6.17 -1.86 -11.04
N ILE A 77 6.71 -2.11 -9.83
CA ILE A 77 8.09 -2.60 -9.65
C ILE A 77 8.26 -4.02 -10.21
N TYR A 78 7.17 -4.78 -10.27
CA TYR A 78 7.13 -6.13 -10.82
C TYR A 78 6.81 -6.18 -12.32
N SER A 79 6.76 -5.00 -12.98
CA SER A 79 6.75 -4.91 -14.43
C SER A 79 8.09 -5.34 -15.02
N PRO A 80 8.13 -5.94 -16.22
CA PRO A 80 9.38 -6.17 -16.95
C PRO A 80 10.07 -4.87 -17.38
N LYS A 81 9.39 -3.72 -17.29
CA LYS A 81 9.95 -2.39 -17.58
C LYS A 81 10.63 -1.85 -16.31
N SER A 82 11.60 -0.94 -16.47
CA SER A 82 12.34 -0.32 -15.37
C SER A 82 11.87 1.11 -15.10
N LEU A 83 11.47 1.40 -13.87
CA LEU A 83 11.15 2.75 -13.39
C LEU A 83 12.38 3.66 -13.32
N THR A 84 13.57 3.10 -13.09
CA THR A 84 14.81 3.86 -12.90
C THR A 84 15.24 4.66 -14.13
N LYS A 85 14.66 4.35 -15.30
CA LYS A 85 14.88 5.13 -16.53
C LYS A 85 14.38 6.56 -16.39
N ASP A 86 13.24 6.75 -15.75
CA ASP A 86 12.60 8.05 -15.61
C ASP A 86 12.65 8.60 -14.18
N PHE A 87 12.72 7.76 -13.17
CA PHE A 87 12.72 8.13 -11.76
C PHE A 87 13.98 7.61 -11.08
N SER A 88 14.83 8.52 -10.59
CA SER A 88 16.14 8.17 -10.00
C SER A 88 16.07 7.78 -8.52
N ASN A 89 15.06 8.25 -7.81
CA ASN A 89 14.92 8.04 -6.36
C ASN A 89 13.64 7.25 -6.09
N LEU A 90 13.75 5.92 -6.11
CA LEU A 90 12.68 5.02 -5.75
C LEU A 90 12.83 4.63 -4.29
N HIS A 91 11.75 4.78 -3.52
CA HIS A 91 11.67 4.33 -2.15
C HIS A 91 10.51 3.35 -2.02
N ILE A 92 10.79 2.15 -1.53
CA ILE A 92 9.78 1.12 -1.29
C ILE A 92 9.30 1.27 0.15
N MET A 93 7.99 1.47 0.32
CA MET A 93 7.34 1.38 1.62
C MET A 93 6.78 -0.03 1.80
N PRO A 94 7.45 -0.90 2.56
CA PRO A 94 7.02 -2.27 2.74
C PRO A 94 5.86 -2.35 3.75
N MET A 95 5.22 -3.52 3.81
CA MET A 95 4.37 -3.85 4.93
C MET A 95 5.18 -3.96 6.23
N VAL A 96 4.52 -3.75 7.37
CA VAL A 96 5.17 -3.95 8.66
C VAL A 96 5.58 -5.41 8.79
N ASN A 97 6.87 -5.65 9.00
CA ASN A 97 7.40 -7.01 9.05
C ASN A 97 6.97 -7.71 10.35
N ILE A 98 5.92 -8.53 10.26
CA ILE A 98 5.39 -9.35 11.37
C ILE A 98 5.87 -10.80 11.35
N TYR A 99 6.77 -11.17 10.43
CA TYR A 99 7.26 -12.53 10.28
C TYR A 99 8.79 -12.60 10.33
N GLN A 100 9.31 -13.72 10.81
CA GLN A 100 10.71 -14.10 10.67
C GLN A 100 10.86 -14.89 9.38
N PHE A 101 11.16 -14.20 8.27
CA PHE A 101 11.22 -14.82 6.95
C PHE A 101 12.32 -15.86 6.85
N LYS A 102 11.93 -17.05 6.40
CA LYS A 102 12.83 -18.16 6.07
C LYS A 102 12.42 -18.72 4.70
N ARG A 103 13.40 -18.91 3.82
CA ARG A 103 13.19 -19.63 2.55
C ARG A 103 12.85 -21.09 2.84
N ASP A 104 12.18 -21.72 1.89
CA ASP A 104 11.79 -23.14 1.91
C ASP A 104 10.82 -23.53 3.06
N ARG A 105 10.17 -22.52 3.66
CA ARG A 105 9.12 -22.73 4.68
C ARG A 105 7.91 -21.85 4.43
N CYS A 106 6.72 -22.43 4.51
CA CYS A 106 5.44 -21.70 4.51
C CYS A 106 5.07 -21.24 5.93
N ASP A 107 5.29 -22.09 6.93
CA ASP A 107 5.07 -21.74 8.32
C ASP A 107 6.21 -20.86 8.83
N LEU A 108 5.87 -19.62 9.14
CA LEU A 108 6.81 -18.62 9.61
C LEU A 108 6.54 -18.30 11.07
N ASP A 109 7.62 -18.18 11.85
CA ASP A 109 7.55 -17.64 13.20
C ASP A 109 7.21 -16.16 13.13
N TYR A 110 6.53 -15.64 14.14
CA TYR A 110 6.19 -14.23 14.22
C TYR A 110 7.38 -13.38 14.68
N ASN A 111 7.47 -12.19 14.13
CA ASN A 111 8.37 -11.12 14.57
C ASN A 111 7.65 -10.27 15.62
N GLN A 112 7.95 -10.49 16.90
CA GLN A 112 7.27 -9.82 18.00
C GLN A 112 7.36 -8.28 17.93
N PRO A 113 8.51 -7.66 17.64
CA PRO A 113 8.58 -6.20 17.46
C PRO A 113 7.62 -5.66 16.39
N GLY A 114 7.44 -6.37 15.29
CA GLY A 114 6.49 -6.00 14.24
C GLY A 114 5.03 -6.08 14.70
N LEU A 115 4.67 -7.16 15.42
CA LEU A 115 3.33 -7.30 15.99
C LEU A 115 3.03 -6.20 17.01
N GLU A 116 3.99 -5.87 17.90
CA GLU A 116 3.87 -4.78 18.86
C GLU A 116 3.72 -3.42 18.16
N GLY A 117 4.48 -3.18 17.09
CA GLY A 117 4.34 -1.99 16.26
C GLY A 117 2.93 -1.86 15.65
N MET A 118 2.37 -2.96 15.15
CA MET A 118 0.99 -2.98 14.63
C MET A 118 -0.04 -2.75 15.74
N ALA A 119 0.14 -3.39 16.91
CA ALA A 119 -0.75 -3.21 18.06
C ALA A 119 -0.75 -1.75 18.54
N SER A 120 0.42 -1.13 18.62
CA SER A 120 0.56 0.26 19.07
C SER A 120 -0.21 1.26 18.21
N LEU A 121 -0.45 0.97 16.93
CA LEU A 121 -1.27 1.82 16.06
C LEU A 121 -2.73 1.89 16.53
N ILE A 122 -3.24 0.82 17.12
CA ILE A 122 -4.60 0.79 17.69
C ILE A 122 -4.58 1.41 19.08
N GLU A 123 -3.61 1.07 19.93
CA GLU A 123 -3.44 1.60 21.29
C GLU A 123 -3.41 3.13 21.35
N GLN A 124 -2.87 3.77 20.31
CA GLN A 124 -2.87 5.22 20.19
C GLN A 124 -4.23 5.84 19.81
N ARG A 125 -5.22 5.04 19.48
CA ARG A 125 -6.53 5.49 18.97
C ARG A 125 -7.71 5.11 19.86
N VAL A 126 -7.57 4.06 20.65
CA VAL A 126 -8.62 3.55 21.52
C VAL A 126 -8.05 3.15 22.88
N ASP A 127 -8.88 3.26 23.89
CA ASP A 127 -8.59 2.71 25.21
C ASP A 127 -8.79 1.19 25.14
N ILE A 128 -7.71 0.43 25.23
CA ILE A 128 -7.72 -1.01 25.05
C ILE A 128 -8.55 -1.69 26.12
N GLU A 129 -8.43 -1.28 27.38
CA GLU A 129 -9.15 -1.86 28.51
C GLU A 129 -10.68 -1.63 28.40
N ALA A 130 -11.08 -0.52 27.76
CA ALA A 130 -12.48 -0.22 27.53
C ALA A 130 -13.06 -0.94 26.31
N VAL A 131 -12.24 -1.35 25.34
CA VAL A 131 -12.68 -1.85 24.03
C VAL A 131 -12.48 -3.36 23.91
N PHE A 132 -11.42 -3.93 24.46
CA PHE A 132 -11.06 -5.33 24.32
C PHE A 132 -11.12 -6.08 25.66
N GLU A 133 -11.42 -7.36 25.63
CA GLU A 133 -11.35 -8.22 26.83
C GLU A 133 -9.89 -8.48 27.23
N SER A 134 -8.98 -8.53 26.24
CA SER A 134 -7.56 -8.70 26.48
C SER A 134 -6.69 -8.06 25.38
N ARG A 135 -5.46 -7.70 25.71
CA ARG A 135 -4.49 -7.20 24.73
C ARG A 135 -4.09 -8.27 23.70
N GLU A 136 -4.23 -9.55 24.01
CA GLU A 136 -3.92 -10.64 23.11
C GLU A 136 -4.82 -10.61 21.86
N GLN A 137 -6.09 -10.21 22.00
CA GLN A 137 -7.00 -10.02 20.86
C GLN A 137 -6.46 -8.99 19.85
N LEU A 138 -5.79 -7.95 20.35
CA LEU A 138 -5.15 -6.94 19.49
C LEU A 138 -3.95 -7.52 18.73
N ILE A 139 -3.15 -8.36 19.38
CA ILE A 139 -2.04 -9.08 18.72
C ILE A 139 -2.58 -10.05 17.65
N ASP A 140 -3.71 -10.69 17.90
CA ASP A 140 -4.34 -11.59 16.92
C ASP A 140 -4.90 -10.83 15.71
N LEU A 141 -5.43 -9.63 15.90
CA LEU A 141 -5.77 -8.73 14.79
C LEU A 141 -4.52 -8.30 14.00
N ALA A 142 -3.43 -8.00 14.68
CA ALA A 142 -2.16 -7.67 14.04
C ALA A 142 -1.64 -8.83 13.18
N LYS A 143 -1.69 -10.06 13.67
CA LYS A 143 -1.37 -11.27 12.89
C LYS A 143 -2.28 -11.41 11.67
N ALA A 144 -3.60 -11.28 11.85
CA ALA A 144 -4.58 -11.42 10.77
C ALA A 144 -4.43 -10.36 9.68
N SER A 145 -3.88 -9.18 10.00
CA SER A 145 -3.65 -8.10 9.04
C SER A 145 -2.49 -8.37 8.06
N GLY A 146 -1.64 -9.36 8.34
CA GLY A 146 -0.43 -9.61 7.55
C GLY A 146 0.59 -8.46 7.61
N GLY A 147 0.52 -7.57 8.61
CA GLY A 147 1.35 -6.36 8.68
C GLY A 147 0.88 -5.21 7.77
N HIS A 148 -0.26 -5.37 7.10
CA HIS A 148 -0.87 -4.33 6.28
C HIS A 148 -1.73 -3.40 7.14
N VAL A 149 -1.27 -2.16 7.35
CA VAL A 149 -1.91 -1.20 8.28
C VAL A 149 -3.38 -0.92 7.92
N ARG A 150 -3.69 -0.75 6.63
CA ARG A 150 -5.08 -0.51 6.20
C ARG A 150 -5.97 -1.72 6.49
N GLN A 151 -5.46 -2.93 6.33
CA GLN A 151 -6.19 -4.16 6.64
C GLN A 151 -6.45 -4.28 8.14
N LEU A 152 -5.47 -3.91 8.98
CA LEU A 152 -5.67 -3.85 10.44
C LEU A 152 -6.82 -2.90 10.80
N MET A 153 -6.86 -1.70 10.21
CA MET A 153 -7.94 -0.74 10.46
C MET A 153 -9.30 -1.25 9.96
N GLN A 154 -9.32 -1.97 8.84
CA GLN A 154 -10.55 -2.58 8.32
C GLN A 154 -11.05 -3.71 9.20
N LEU A 155 -10.18 -4.60 9.64
CA LEU A 155 -10.51 -5.65 10.61
C LEU A 155 -11.06 -5.03 11.89
N MET A 156 -10.39 -4.02 12.44
CA MET A 156 -10.83 -3.29 13.63
C MET A 156 -12.26 -2.74 13.45
N ARG A 157 -12.55 -2.11 12.30
CA ARG A 157 -13.89 -1.62 11.99
C ARG A 157 -14.94 -2.74 11.99
N ILE A 158 -14.63 -3.88 11.37
CA ILE A 158 -15.56 -5.02 11.28
C ILE A 158 -15.80 -5.62 12.66
N VAL A 159 -14.74 -5.77 13.45
CA VAL A 159 -14.83 -6.30 14.83
C VAL A 159 -15.72 -5.41 15.70
N CYS A 160 -15.51 -4.09 15.68
CA CYS A 160 -16.35 -3.14 16.42
C CYS A 160 -17.82 -3.19 15.97
N GLN A 161 -18.08 -3.26 14.66
CA GLN A 161 -19.44 -3.37 14.13
C GLN A 161 -20.10 -4.69 14.57
N THR A 162 -19.35 -5.79 14.56
CA THR A 162 -19.85 -7.12 14.97
C THR A 162 -20.21 -7.12 16.45
N ALA A 163 -19.32 -6.66 17.33
CA ALA A 163 -19.57 -6.56 18.77
C ALA A 163 -20.79 -5.68 19.06
N SER A 164 -20.86 -4.50 18.44
CA SER A 164 -22.02 -3.60 18.58
C SER A 164 -23.33 -4.25 18.13
N THR A 165 -23.34 -4.96 17.01
CA THR A 165 -24.54 -5.64 16.48
C THR A 165 -25.00 -6.77 17.41
N ARG A 166 -24.08 -7.43 18.09
CA ARG A 166 -24.35 -8.50 19.06
C ARG A 166 -24.70 -7.97 20.45
N GLY A 167 -24.57 -6.66 20.68
CA GLY A 167 -24.83 -6.04 21.97
C GLY A 167 -23.72 -6.25 23.01
N HIS A 168 -22.52 -6.60 22.57
CA HIS A 168 -21.36 -6.72 23.47
C HIS A 168 -20.86 -5.34 23.89
N SER A 169 -20.52 -5.18 25.17
CA SER A 169 -19.92 -3.94 25.69
C SER A 169 -18.44 -3.81 25.37
N THR A 170 -17.77 -4.95 25.20
CA THR A 170 -16.36 -5.08 24.80
C THR A 170 -16.26 -6.08 23.66
N ILE A 171 -15.18 -6.05 22.90
CA ILE A 171 -14.91 -7.00 21.83
C ILE A 171 -14.62 -8.37 22.42
N ALA A 172 -15.49 -9.34 22.15
CA ALA A 172 -15.29 -10.72 22.51
C ALA A 172 -14.45 -11.47 21.46
N MET A 173 -13.82 -12.58 21.85
CA MET A 173 -13.02 -13.41 20.95
C MET A 173 -13.84 -13.92 19.75
N GLU A 174 -15.13 -14.18 19.93
CA GLU A 174 -16.00 -14.61 18.84
C GLU A 174 -16.26 -13.52 17.80
N ASP A 175 -16.25 -12.23 18.18
CA ASP A 175 -16.39 -11.10 17.25
C ASP A 175 -15.15 -10.98 16.37
N LEU A 176 -13.98 -11.13 16.98
CA LEU A 176 -12.71 -11.16 16.29
C LEU A 176 -12.65 -12.33 15.31
N THR A 177 -12.96 -13.54 15.77
CA THR A 177 -12.96 -14.74 14.93
C THR A 177 -13.90 -14.58 13.73
N TYR A 178 -15.08 -14.02 13.95
CA TYR A 178 -16.03 -13.75 12.88
C TYR A 178 -15.48 -12.75 11.86
N ALA A 179 -14.92 -11.64 12.32
CA ALA A 179 -14.36 -10.60 11.44
C ALA A 179 -13.23 -11.13 10.58
N VAL A 180 -12.30 -11.89 11.18
CA VAL A 180 -11.17 -12.50 10.45
C VAL A 180 -11.67 -13.48 9.39
N LYS A 181 -12.62 -14.35 9.73
CA LYS A 181 -13.21 -15.29 8.75
C LYS A 181 -13.94 -14.56 7.63
N GLN A 182 -14.64 -13.48 7.93
CA GLN A 182 -15.34 -12.68 6.92
C GLN A 182 -14.36 -12.07 5.91
N GLU A 183 -13.25 -11.49 6.39
CA GLU A 183 -12.22 -10.94 5.53
C GLU A 183 -11.51 -12.05 4.74
N GLN A 184 -11.23 -13.19 5.35
CA GLN A 184 -10.67 -14.35 4.65
C GLN A 184 -11.56 -14.76 3.47
N PHE A 185 -12.86 -14.92 3.66
CA PHE A 185 -13.83 -15.20 2.60
C PHE A 185 -13.84 -14.14 1.50
N ASN A 186 -13.73 -12.88 1.88
CA ASN A 186 -13.66 -11.78 0.91
C ASN A 186 -12.42 -11.90 0.03
N PHE A 187 -11.24 -12.16 0.63
CA PHE A 187 -10.01 -12.35 -0.13
C PHE A 187 -10.08 -13.59 -1.05
N GLU A 188 -10.51 -14.73 -0.53
CA GLU A 188 -10.60 -15.98 -1.30
C GLU A 188 -11.44 -15.82 -2.58
N ARG A 189 -12.55 -15.07 -2.52
CA ARG A 189 -13.42 -14.83 -3.68
C ARG A 189 -12.75 -14.07 -4.83
N PHE A 190 -11.72 -13.29 -4.54
CA PHE A 190 -11.04 -12.47 -5.55
C PHE A 190 -9.76 -13.11 -6.08
N ILE A 191 -9.36 -14.28 -5.55
CA ILE A 191 -8.17 -14.99 -6.02
C ILE A 191 -8.59 -15.93 -7.16
N PRO A 192 -8.13 -15.68 -8.41
CA PRO A 192 -8.37 -16.61 -9.51
C PRO A 192 -7.70 -17.97 -9.26
N ASP A 193 -8.33 -19.05 -9.74
CA ASP A 193 -7.82 -20.42 -9.54
C ASP A 193 -6.40 -20.61 -10.07
N GLU A 194 -6.05 -19.96 -11.18
CA GLU A 194 -4.72 -20.00 -11.76
C GLU A 194 -3.63 -19.36 -10.88
N HIS A 195 -4.00 -18.55 -9.87
CA HIS A 195 -3.03 -17.95 -8.94
C HIS A 195 -2.57 -18.90 -7.83
N TYR A 196 -3.36 -19.93 -7.46
CA TYR A 196 -3.03 -20.82 -6.35
C TYR A 196 -1.69 -21.56 -6.49
N PRO A 197 -1.34 -22.11 -7.67
CA PRO A 197 0.00 -22.74 -7.84
C PRO A 197 1.14 -21.74 -7.64
N ILE A 198 0.95 -20.47 -8.06
CA ILE A 198 1.95 -19.43 -7.92
C ILE A 198 2.05 -18.99 -6.45
N LEU A 199 0.93 -18.87 -5.74
CA LEU A 199 0.91 -18.59 -4.30
C LEU A 199 1.66 -19.66 -3.52
N ALA A 200 1.49 -20.93 -3.86
CA ALA A 200 2.23 -22.03 -3.24
C ALA A 200 3.76 -21.90 -3.46
N GLN A 201 4.18 -21.50 -4.66
CA GLN A 201 5.60 -21.22 -4.95
C GLN A 201 6.11 -20.00 -4.16
N VAL A 202 5.35 -18.90 -4.13
CA VAL A 202 5.69 -17.69 -3.36
C VAL A 202 5.78 -18.02 -1.86
N CYS A 203 4.89 -18.87 -1.36
CA CYS A 203 4.94 -19.34 0.03
C CYS A 203 6.28 -20.00 0.38
N LEU A 204 6.85 -20.76 -0.52
CA LEU A 204 8.13 -21.45 -0.33
C LEU A 204 9.33 -20.51 -0.61
N ASN A 205 9.43 -20.01 -1.82
CA ASN A 205 10.64 -19.33 -2.29
C ASN A 205 10.67 -17.81 -2.01
N LYS A 206 9.54 -17.21 -1.57
CA LYS A 206 9.38 -15.79 -1.30
C LYS A 206 9.61 -14.88 -2.51
N ASN A 207 9.43 -15.40 -3.72
CA ASN A 207 9.60 -14.67 -4.95
C ASN A 207 8.32 -14.71 -5.78
N ILE A 208 7.96 -13.57 -6.36
CA ILE A 208 6.81 -13.42 -7.26
C ILE A 208 7.30 -13.30 -8.71
N PRO A 209 6.57 -13.83 -9.71
CA PRO A 209 6.89 -13.61 -11.11
C PRO A 209 6.87 -12.13 -11.49
N LYS A 210 7.83 -11.70 -12.33
CA LYS A 210 7.87 -10.33 -12.89
C LYS A 210 7.09 -10.27 -14.20
N ASP A 211 5.80 -10.49 -14.11
CA ASP A 211 4.85 -10.49 -15.22
C ASP A 211 3.50 -9.90 -14.79
N LEU A 212 2.51 -9.93 -15.70
CA LEU A 212 1.17 -9.40 -15.41
C LEU A 212 0.48 -10.12 -14.25
N ILE A 213 0.69 -11.44 -14.10
CA ILE A 213 0.08 -12.22 -13.01
C ILE A 213 0.67 -11.77 -11.67
N GLY A 214 2.00 -11.68 -11.58
CA GLY A 214 2.67 -11.16 -10.37
C GLY A 214 2.24 -9.73 -10.03
N GLN A 215 2.12 -8.87 -11.04
CA GLN A 215 1.59 -7.50 -10.84
C GLN A 215 0.15 -7.51 -10.28
N LEU A 216 -0.73 -8.36 -10.81
CA LEU A 216 -2.10 -8.49 -10.33
C LEU A 216 -2.16 -9.05 -8.90
N MET A 217 -1.30 -10.01 -8.57
CA MET A 217 -1.23 -10.58 -7.21
C MET A 217 -0.79 -9.52 -6.19
N MET A 218 0.17 -8.66 -6.52
CA MET A 218 0.59 -7.53 -5.68
C MET A 218 -0.50 -6.46 -5.57
N PHE A 219 -1.17 -6.14 -6.68
CA PHE A 219 -2.23 -5.15 -6.72
C PHE A 219 -3.46 -5.57 -5.89
N ASN A 220 -3.84 -6.85 -6.00
CA ASN A 220 -4.97 -7.43 -5.25
C ASN A 220 -4.61 -7.84 -3.81
N LEU A 221 -3.39 -7.55 -3.37
CA LEU A 221 -2.88 -7.91 -2.04
C LEU A 221 -2.89 -9.41 -1.74
N SER A 222 -2.93 -10.27 -2.77
CA SER A 222 -2.75 -11.72 -2.62
C SER A 222 -1.32 -12.07 -2.20
N VAL A 223 -0.38 -11.20 -2.51
CA VAL A 223 1.01 -11.22 -2.05
C VAL A 223 1.36 -9.84 -1.50
N LEU A 224 2.10 -9.79 -0.41
CA LEU A 224 2.52 -8.56 0.25
C LEU A 224 4.04 -8.38 0.13
N GLU A 225 4.49 -7.13 -0.03
CA GLU A 225 5.90 -6.77 -0.07
C GLU A 225 6.40 -6.40 1.33
N TYR A 226 7.41 -7.12 1.80
CA TYR A 226 8.05 -6.86 3.10
C TYR A 226 9.48 -6.34 2.98
N ASN A 227 10.05 -6.32 1.76
CA ASN A 227 11.36 -5.73 1.52
C ASN A 227 11.20 -4.26 1.20
N GLY A 228 11.92 -3.42 1.92
CA GLY A 228 11.95 -1.99 1.72
C GLY A 228 13.37 -1.46 1.77
N ASP A 229 13.51 -0.16 1.57
CA ASP A 229 14.77 0.53 1.81
C ASP A 229 15.01 0.53 3.34
N ASN A 230 16.08 -0.11 3.78
CA ASN A 230 16.55 -0.11 5.17
C ASN A 230 17.46 1.08 5.42
#